data_b06bde3cfd7fea92d683b7b4201ff41e
#
_entry.id   b06bde3cfd7fea92d683b7b4201ff41e
#
_cell.length_a   1.000
_cell.length_b   1.000
_cell.length_c   1.000
_cell.angle_alpha   90.00
_cell.angle_beta   90.00
_cell.angle_gamma   90.00
#
_symmetry.space_group_name_H-M   'P 1'
#
loop_
_entity.id
_entity.type
_entity.pdbx_description
1 polymer ?
#
loop_
_entity_poly.entity_id
_entity_poly.type
_entity_poly.pdbx_seq_one_letter_code
_entity_poly.pdbx_strand_id
1 'polypeptide(L)'
;MKHKKVLGSTGLLLFYLGVFLVFIAPIVRLLFMNLKGSDGYGLSNYQVLLQEKRTREAIFNTILIAASSTMIAIVAGSGLALAAAYTNIKRKRLLELLVLLPFIIPSYIITLSWSGFLSKKGIVNQILGAVGIGPVNIYSIGGILLVIGICNIPVVYMSVIHMLRRIPRDLEWASRACGFGLSYTLVHVDLVQVLPAIIAGGLLAFLSAIDNFSVPAFLGISSGIPVLSTYIYEKAIGFGPDAFPMAAALSVLLSVIAVGGTLMETALVGKNGKSESIKEDYSVRIELEGPKRRLLEWGLLGTLGVLNLVPILVMIKSAFLKTYGLKMTLDNLSLKNFAFVFTNRGVLAAVRNSILLALVTCGVCIVVGTAAAYMKVRRNSKGAVTMEKCASLTYAIPGIVLSLAMIFHWVEPLPGIRPGVYGTIWILVIAYITRYLILQIKESTTALMSVNPELEEAVRACGRGKRALWQQVLLPMLVRPILSGSFLIFVSSLTELTLSSMLASAGTKTIGLTIFNFQQSGDYNLSAAMSAVIVVMVLTGYCLVALKPAEKKKRGKEHESLFRAYNPEVRANTGA
;
A
#
# COMPACT_ATOMS: atom_id res chain seq x y z
N MET A 1 -45.62 -10.17 -15.42
CA MET A 1 -44.47 -9.36 -15.85
C MET A 1 -44.30 -8.07 -15.06
N LYS A 2 -45.37 -7.31 -14.69
CA LYS A 2 -45.25 -6.05 -13.90
C LYS A 2 -44.60 -6.26 -12.51
N HIS A 3 -44.95 -7.29 -11.74
CA HIS A 3 -44.33 -7.57 -10.42
C HIS A 3 -42.81 -7.85 -10.46
N LYS A 4 -42.29 -8.53 -11.48
CA LYS A 4 -40.84 -8.76 -11.63
C LYS A 4 -40.06 -7.49 -11.98
N LYS A 5 -40.68 -6.55 -12.72
CA LYS A 5 -40.05 -5.24 -13.02
C LYS A 5 -40.02 -4.34 -11.79
N VAL A 6 -41.07 -4.32 -10.99
CA VAL A 6 -41.15 -3.52 -9.75
C VAL A 6 -40.14 -4.05 -8.72
N LEU A 7 -40.08 -5.38 -8.51
CA LEU A 7 -39.10 -5.99 -7.58
C LEU A 7 -37.65 -5.73 -8.01
N GLY A 8 -37.39 -5.72 -9.32
CA GLY A 8 -36.06 -5.38 -9.86
C GLY A 8 -35.68 -3.90 -9.68
N SER A 9 -36.67 -3.00 -9.80
CA SER A 9 -36.48 -1.56 -9.61
C SER A 9 -36.23 -1.21 -8.13
N THR A 10 -37.01 -1.82 -7.21
CA THR A 10 -36.84 -1.61 -5.76
C THR A 10 -35.49 -2.15 -5.26
N GLY A 11 -35.06 -3.34 -5.72
CA GLY A 11 -33.75 -3.91 -5.39
C GLY A 11 -32.58 -3.04 -5.88
N LEU A 12 -32.71 -2.45 -7.08
CA LEU A 12 -31.73 -1.54 -7.64
C LEU A 12 -31.66 -0.24 -6.84
N LEU A 13 -32.80 0.31 -6.44
CA LEU A 13 -32.84 1.51 -5.60
C LEU A 13 -32.19 1.27 -4.24
N LEU A 14 -32.50 0.17 -3.58
CA LEU A 14 -31.88 -0.21 -2.30
C LEU A 14 -30.37 -0.41 -2.43
N PHE A 15 -29.91 -0.99 -3.55
CA PHE A 15 -28.48 -1.12 -3.83
C PHE A 15 -27.78 0.25 -3.95
N TYR A 16 -28.33 1.18 -4.75
CA TYR A 16 -27.75 2.52 -4.88
C TYR A 16 -27.82 3.31 -3.57
N LEU A 17 -28.89 3.18 -2.82
CA LEU A 17 -29.01 3.79 -1.50
C LEU A 17 -27.95 3.25 -0.53
N GLY A 18 -27.71 1.93 -0.52
CA GLY A 18 -26.67 1.31 0.29
C GLY A 18 -25.26 1.78 -0.10
N VAL A 19 -24.97 1.82 -1.41
CA VAL A 19 -23.68 2.34 -1.92
C VAL A 19 -23.51 3.81 -1.53
N PHE A 20 -24.53 4.64 -1.70
CA PHE A 20 -24.50 6.04 -1.30
C PHE A 20 -24.24 6.20 0.20
N LEU A 21 -24.99 5.49 1.03
CA LEU A 21 -24.94 5.59 2.48
C LEU A 21 -23.57 5.17 3.06
N VAL A 22 -22.95 4.14 2.47
CA VAL A 22 -21.67 3.61 2.98
C VAL A 22 -20.48 4.39 2.42
N PHE A 23 -20.48 4.80 1.15
CA PHE A 23 -19.30 5.37 0.49
C PHE A 23 -19.37 6.89 0.35
N ILE A 24 -20.52 7.46 0.07
CA ILE A 24 -20.66 8.88 -0.31
C ILE A 24 -21.14 9.72 0.87
N ALA A 25 -22.15 9.27 1.60
CA ALA A 25 -22.75 10.04 2.69
C ALA A 25 -21.75 10.46 3.79
N PRO A 26 -20.75 9.64 4.18
CA PRO A 26 -19.73 10.08 5.12
C PRO A 26 -18.93 11.28 4.60
N ILE A 27 -18.56 11.27 3.31
CA ILE A 27 -17.81 12.36 2.68
C ILE A 27 -18.65 13.62 2.61
N VAL A 28 -19.91 13.48 2.22
CA VAL A 28 -20.85 14.62 2.16
C VAL A 28 -21.05 15.23 3.56
N ARG A 29 -21.21 14.42 4.60
CA ARG A 29 -21.27 14.94 5.99
C ARG A 29 -20.02 15.68 6.41
N LEU A 30 -18.84 15.17 6.08
CA LEU A 30 -17.59 15.88 6.33
C LEU A 30 -17.58 17.26 5.65
N LEU A 31 -18.02 17.33 4.38
CA LEU A 31 -18.14 18.57 3.62
C LEU A 31 -19.15 19.55 4.23
N PHE A 32 -20.18 19.10 4.90
CA PHE A 32 -21.09 20.00 5.66
C PHE A 32 -20.48 20.43 6.99
N MET A 33 -19.79 19.52 7.70
CA MET A 33 -19.20 19.83 9.02
C MET A 33 -18.06 20.84 8.93
N ASN A 34 -17.29 20.88 7.84
CA ASN A 34 -16.21 21.85 7.69
C ASN A 34 -16.72 23.31 7.59
N LEU A 35 -17.95 23.50 7.14
CA LEU A 35 -18.60 24.82 7.01
C LEU A 35 -19.30 25.26 8.31
N LYS A 36 -19.44 24.39 9.31
CA LYS A 36 -20.09 24.69 10.57
C LYS A 36 -19.13 25.47 11.48
N GLY A 37 -19.38 26.75 11.67
CA GLY A 37 -18.66 27.63 12.61
C GLY A 37 -19.52 27.97 13.84
N SER A 38 -18.97 28.77 14.76
CA SER A 38 -19.66 29.29 15.95
C SER A 38 -20.92 30.08 15.61
N ASP A 39 -20.88 30.84 14.50
CA ASP A 39 -21.93 31.78 14.08
C ASP A 39 -22.84 31.19 12.99
N GLY A 40 -22.75 29.88 12.72
CA GLY A 40 -23.52 29.20 11.69
C GLY A 40 -22.66 28.58 10.58
N TYR A 41 -23.23 28.41 9.40
CA TYR A 41 -22.52 27.84 8.24
C TYR A 41 -21.78 28.95 7.47
N GLY A 42 -20.45 28.77 7.28
CA GLY A 42 -19.63 29.73 6.57
C GLY A 42 -18.17 29.27 6.39
N LEU A 43 -17.31 30.18 5.98
CA LEU A 43 -15.88 29.93 5.77
C LEU A 43 -15.01 30.40 6.95
N SER A 44 -15.61 30.74 8.10
CA SER A 44 -14.92 31.23 9.30
C SER A 44 -13.81 30.29 9.78
N ASN A 45 -14.04 29.00 9.75
CA ASN A 45 -13.02 28.00 10.12
C ASN A 45 -11.75 28.12 9.27
N TYR A 46 -11.89 28.36 7.96
CA TYR A 46 -10.74 28.54 7.07
C TYR A 46 -9.99 29.83 7.34
N GLN A 47 -10.69 30.92 7.65
CA GLN A 47 -10.06 32.22 8.00
C GLN A 47 -9.21 32.05 9.25
N VAL A 48 -9.75 31.43 10.31
CA VAL A 48 -9.02 31.17 11.56
C VAL A 48 -7.82 30.26 11.30
N LEU A 49 -8.02 29.12 10.62
CA LEU A 49 -6.96 28.17 10.35
C LEU A 49 -5.83 28.75 9.51
N LEU A 50 -6.12 29.53 8.46
CA LEU A 50 -5.09 30.14 7.59
C LEU A 50 -4.31 31.25 8.29
N GLN A 51 -4.87 31.88 9.32
CA GLN A 51 -4.16 32.84 10.18
C GLN A 51 -3.23 32.14 11.17
N GLU A 52 -3.55 30.92 11.61
CA GLU A 52 -2.68 30.15 12.49
C GLU A 52 -1.34 29.82 11.81
N LYS A 53 -0.22 30.20 12.43
CA LYS A 53 1.13 29.87 11.95
C LYS A 53 1.31 28.35 11.81
N ARG A 54 0.81 27.57 12.77
CA ARG A 54 0.93 26.10 12.79
C ARG A 54 0.20 25.44 11.63
N THR A 55 -0.93 25.96 11.17
CA THR A 55 -1.65 25.47 9.97
C THR A 55 -0.82 25.69 8.71
N ARG A 56 -0.24 26.89 8.55
CA ARG A 56 0.61 27.19 7.39
C ARG A 56 1.86 26.33 7.35
N GLU A 57 2.50 26.12 8.50
CA GLU A 57 3.62 25.19 8.64
C GLU A 57 3.21 23.77 8.29
N ALA A 58 2.03 23.31 8.74
CA ALA A 58 1.54 21.96 8.43
C ALA A 58 1.29 21.76 6.92
N ILE A 59 0.73 22.75 6.23
CA ILE A 59 0.54 22.72 4.78
C ILE A 59 1.89 22.67 4.07
N PHE A 60 2.82 23.58 4.43
CA PHE A 60 4.15 23.64 3.83
C PHE A 60 4.93 22.36 4.04
N ASN A 61 4.98 21.85 5.28
CA ASN A 61 5.68 20.61 5.62
C ASN A 61 5.09 19.41 4.87
N THR A 62 3.76 19.33 4.73
CA THR A 62 3.11 18.24 3.99
C THR A 62 3.55 18.22 2.54
N ILE A 63 3.53 19.38 1.87
CA ILE A 63 3.94 19.49 0.46
C ILE A 63 5.44 19.22 0.32
N LEU A 64 6.26 19.81 1.19
CA LEU A 64 7.72 19.64 1.18
C LEU A 64 8.10 18.16 1.37
N ILE A 65 7.53 17.51 2.38
CA ILE A 65 7.80 16.08 2.67
C ILE A 65 7.32 15.23 1.51
N ALA A 66 6.10 15.44 1.01
CA ALA A 66 5.56 14.64 -0.09
C ALA A 66 6.39 14.79 -1.37
N ALA A 67 6.74 16.04 -1.77
CA ALA A 67 7.53 16.28 -2.96
C ALA A 67 8.96 15.71 -2.84
N SER A 68 9.64 15.98 -1.72
CA SER A 68 11.03 15.55 -1.51
C SER A 68 11.15 14.03 -1.36
N SER A 69 10.23 13.38 -0.62
CA SER A 69 10.22 11.91 -0.50
C SER A 69 9.89 11.22 -1.83
N THR A 70 9.02 11.83 -2.65
CA THR A 70 8.73 11.35 -4.00
C THR A 70 9.95 11.43 -4.90
N MET A 71 10.74 12.52 -4.83
CA MET A 71 11.97 12.63 -5.61
C MET A 71 12.97 11.53 -5.25
N ILE A 72 13.15 11.22 -3.94
CA ILE A 72 13.96 10.09 -3.49
C ILE A 72 13.46 8.78 -4.10
N ALA A 73 12.14 8.55 -4.04
CA ALA A 73 11.53 7.33 -4.58
C ALA A 73 11.70 7.22 -6.10
N ILE A 74 11.56 8.33 -6.86
CA ILE A 74 11.76 8.35 -8.32
C ILE A 74 13.20 8.01 -8.66
N VAL A 75 14.17 8.69 -8.06
CA VAL A 75 15.59 8.48 -8.38
C VAL A 75 16.04 7.07 -8.02
N ALA A 76 15.78 6.65 -6.77
CA ALA A 76 16.19 5.33 -6.30
C ALA A 76 15.39 4.20 -6.96
N GLY A 77 14.06 4.33 -7.06
CA GLY A 77 13.19 3.31 -7.64
C GLY A 77 13.46 3.08 -9.13
N SER A 78 13.61 4.16 -9.92
CA SER A 78 13.94 4.05 -11.35
C SER A 78 15.34 3.50 -11.58
N GLY A 79 16.33 3.94 -10.80
CA GLY A 79 17.70 3.40 -10.90
C GLY A 79 17.78 1.91 -10.56
N LEU A 80 17.09 1.48 -9.50
CA LEU A 80 16.99 0.06 -9.13
C LEU A 80 16.26 -0.77 -10.18
N ALA A 81 15.17 -0.23 -10.76
CA ALA A 81 14.42 -0.89 -11.82
C ALA A 81 15.27 -1.08 -13.08
N LEU A 82 16.03 -0.04 -13.49
CA LEU A 82 16.95 -0.11 -14.62
C LEU A 82 18.04 -1.17 -14.36
N ALA A 83 18.66 -1.16 -13.18
CA ALA A 83 19.68 -2.14 -12.80
C ALA A 83 19.13 -3.58 -12.83
N ALA A 84 17.94 -3.80 -12.29
CA ALA A 84 17.30 -5.12 -12.25
C ALA A 84 16.82 -5.62 -13.62
N ALA A 85 16.26 -4.72 -14.45
CA ALA A 85 15.74 -5.09 -15.77
C ALA A 85 16.84 -5.33 -16.79
N TYR A 86 17.80 -4.39 -16.89
CA TYR A 86 18.73 -4.31 -18.04
C TYR A 86 20.08 -4.99 -17.79
N THR A 87 20.54 -5.12 -16.55
CA THR A 87 21.88 -5.66 -16.29
C THR A 87 21.89 -7.18 -16.07
N ASN A 88 23.09 -7.76 -16.19
CA ASN A 88 23.35 -9.19 -15.97
C ASN A 88 23.61 -9.56 -14.50
N ILE A 89 23.03 -8.80 -13.53
CA ILE A 89 23.09 -9.12 -12.08
C ILE A 89 22.53 -10.54 -11.86
N LYS A 90 23.24 -11.37 -11.11
CA LYS A 90 22.83 -12.77 -10.87
C LYS A 90 21.75 -12.91 -9.80
N ARG A 91 21.81 -12.09 -8.72
CA ARG A 91 20.93 -12.19 -7.54
C ARG A 91 19.71 -11.27 -7.65
N LYS A 92 19.06 -11.20 -8.84
CA LYS A 92 17.89 -10.33 -9.09
C LYS A 92 16.74 -10.58 -8.10
N ARG A 93 16.48 -11.83 -7.73
CA ARG A 93 15.40 -12.16 -6.76
C ARG A 93 15.68 -11.59 -5.36
N LEU A 94 16.94 -11.63 -4.91
CA LEU A 94 17.31 -11.06 -3.61
C LEU A 94 17.22 -9.53 -3.65
N LEU A 95 17.66 -8.92 -4.76
CA LEU A 95 17.53 -7.48 -4.99
C LEU A 95 16.05 -7.06 -4.96
N GLU A 96 15.18 -7.75 -5.70
CA GLU A 96 13.73 -7.50 -5.71
C GLU A 96 13.12 -7.65 -4.30
N LEU A 97 13.50 -8.69 -3.54
CA LEU A 97 13.02 -8.88 -2.17
C LEU A 97 13.42 -7.70 -1.28
N LEU A 98 14.68 -7.26 -1.33
CA LEU A 98 15.17 -6.14 -0.53
C LEU A 98 14.52 -4.81 -0.92
N VAL A 99 14.23 -4.60 -2.21
CA VAL A 99 13.48 -3.43 -2.69
C VAL A 99 12.04 -3.44 -2.17
N LEU A 100 11.37 -4.60 -2.20
CA LEU A 100 9.97 -4.73 -1.81
C LEU A 100 9.76 -4.79 -0.30
N LEU A 101 10.81 -4.97 0.49
CA LEU A 101 10.73 -5.11 1.94
C LEU A 101 9.96 -3.96 2.63
N PRO A 102 10.22 -2.67 2.31
CA PRO A 102 9.46 -1.55 2.89
C PRO A 102 8.00 -1.46 2.46
N PHE A 103 7.61 -2.14 1.39
CA PHE A 103 6.21 -2.24 0.96
C PHE A 103 5.46 -3.35 1.68
N ILE A 104 6.16 -4.44 2.01
CA ILE A 104 5.60 -5.60 2.71
C ILE A 104 5.43 -5.29 4.19
N ILE A 105 6.38 -4.56 4.79
CA ILE A 105 6.37 -4.21 6.21
C ILE A 105 5.67 -2.85 6.39
N PRO A 106 4.74 -2.73 7.36
CA PRO A 106 4.03 -1.48 7.62
C PRO A 106 4.97 -0.30 7.90
N SER A 107 4.63 0.89 7.39
CA SER A 107 5.50 2.08 7.46
C SER A 107 5.83 2.51 8.90
N TYR A 108 4.93 2.31 9.88
CA TYR A 108 5.23 2.61 11.27
C TYR A 108 6.29 1.66 11.87
N ILE A 109 6.35 0.39 11.42
CA ILE A 109 7.41 -0.55 11.84
C ILE A 109 8.75 -0.15 11.24
N ILE A 110 8.76 0.25 9.97
CA ILE A 110 9.97 0.82 9.32
C ILE A 110 10.42 2.06 10.10
N THR A 111 9.48 2.94 10.48
CA THR A 111 9.78 4.16 11.27
C THR A 111 10.40 3.83 12.62
N LEU A 112 9.84 2.87 13.35
CA LEU A 112 10.42 2.37 14.62
C LEU A 112 11.81 1.80 14.42
N SER A 113 12.01 1.04 13.35
CA SER A 113 13.31 0.44 13.00
C SER A 113 14.36 1.53 12.76
N TRP A 114 14.02 2.57 12.00
CA TRP A 114 14.88 3.71 11.74
C TRP A 114 15.11 4.58 12.98
N SER A 115 14.10 4.76 13.83
CA SER A 115 14.26 5.50 15.08
C SER A 115 15.26 4.85 16.04
N GLY A 116 15.27 3.53 16.10
CA GLY A 116 16.27 2.76 16.84
C GLY A 116 17.67 2.84 16.21
N PHE A 117 17.74 2.72 14.88
CA PHE A 117 18.99 2.74 14.11
C PHE A 117 19.71 4.09 14.17
N LEU A 118 18.97 5.20 14.07
CA LEU A 118 19.47 6.59 14.18
C LEU A 118 19.25 7.22 15.56
N SER A 119 19.00 6.41 16.61
CA SER A 119 18.92 6.94 17.97
C SER A 119 20.24 7.60 18.39
N LYS A 120 20.22 8.49 19.39
CA LYS A 120 21.42 9.17 19.90
C LYS A 120 22.54 8.17 20.28
N LYS A 121 22.18 7.00 20.81
CA LYS A 121 23.07 5.89 21.12
C LYS A 121 23.05 4.78 20.08
N GLY A 122 22.44 5.01 18.90
CA GLY A 122 22.36 4.08 17.79
C GLY A 122 23.72 3.86 17.11
N ILE A 123 23.84 2.75 16.38
CA ILE A 123 25.09 2.33 15.72
C ILE A 123 25.62 3.43 14.81
N VAL A 124 24.75 4.07 14.03
CA VAL A 124 25.16 5.13 13.08
C VAL A 124 25.72 6.33 13.81
N ASN A 125 25.04 6.82 14.84
CA ASN A 125 25.50 8.00 15.58
C ASN A 125 26.76 7.72 16.41
N GLN A 126 26.99 6.46 16.82
CA GLN A 126 28.27 6.07 17.43
C GLN A 126 29.41 6.11 16.41
N ILE A 127 29.20 5.62 15.19
CA ILE A 127 30.20 5.66 14.10
C ILE A 127 30.47 7.12 13.70
N LEU A 128 29.43 7.94 13.52
CA LEU A 128 29.58 9.36 13.17
C LEU A 128 30.34 10.13 14.25
N GLY A 129 30.04 9.87 15.54
CA GLY A 129 30.75 10.46 16.66
C GLY A 129 32.24 10.06 16.72
N ALA A 130 32.57 8.84 16.34
CA ALA A 130 33.97 8.37 16.26
C ALA A 130 34.77 9.08 15.14
N VAL A 131 34.11 9.58 14.10
CA VAL A 131 34.68 10.34 12.98
C VAL A 131 34.58 11.87 13.20
N GLY A 132 34.05 12.32 14.36
CA GLY A 132 33.89 13.74 14.68
C GLY A 132 32.69 14.43 14.03
N ILE A 133 31.75 13.65 13.46
CA ILE A 133 30.53 14.19 12.85
C ILE A 133 29.42 14.20 13.92
N GLY A 134 28.66 15.32 14.01
CA GLY A 134 27.55 15.45 14.94
C GLY A 134 26.45 14.40 14.70
N PRO A 135 25.63 14.09 15.72
CA PRO A 135 24.60 13.08 15.60
C PRO A 135 23.49 13.49 14.63
N VAL A 136 23.09 12.57 13.76
CA VAL A 136 21.91 12.72 12.90
C VAL A 136 20.65 12.52 13.73
N ASN A 137 19.75 13.49 13.68
CA ASN A 137 18.46 13.43 14.36
C ASN A 137 17.36 12.96 13.39
N ILE A 138 16.84 11.75 13.62
CA ILE A 138 15.73 11.20 12.84
C ILE A 138 14.40 11.94 13.13
N TYR A 139 14.25 12.52 14.32
CA TYR A 139 13.08 13.30 14.72
C TYR A 139 13.14 14.72 14.14
N SER A 140 13.15 14.80 12.82
CA SER A 140 13.27 16.01 12.01
C SER A 140 12.49 15.87 10.71
N ILE A 141 12.26 16.97 10.00
CA ILE A 141 11.64 16.93 8.65
C ILE A 141 12.47 16.03 7.72
N GLY A 142 13.82 16.14 7.79
CA GLY A 142 14.72 15.28 7.02
C GLY A 142 14.55 13.79 7.33
N GLY A 143 14.35 13.42 8.60
CA GLY A 143 14.06 12.03 8.98
C GLY A 143 12.72 11.53 8.46
N ILE A 144 11.67 12.36 8.55
CA ILE A 144 10.34 12.02 8.05
C ILE A 144 10.38 11.79 6.53
N LEU A 145 10.97 12.72 5.77
CA LEU A 145 11.06 12.60 4.31
C LEU A 145 11.93 11.42 3.86
N LEU A 146 12.98 11.09 4.59
CA LEU A 146 13.85 9.94 4.30
C LEU A 146 13.06 8.63 4.46
N VAL A 147 12.38 8.44 5.58
CA VAL A 147 11.63 7.20 5.86
C VAL A 147 10.47 7.04 4.88
N ILE A 148 9.70 8.11 4.59
CA ILE A 148 8.62 8.07 3.60
C ILE A 148 9.19 7.78 2.21
N GLY A 149 10.32 8.39 1.84
CA GLY A 149 11.02 8.15 0.58
C GLY A 149 11.39 6.68 0.42
N ILE A 150 12.00 6.07 1.44
CA ILE A 150 12.35 4.64 1.43
C ILE A 150 11.11 3.76 1.31
N CYS A 151 10.02 4.07 2.03
CA CYS A 151 8.77 3.32 1.95
C CYS A 151 8.12 3.39 0.55
N ASN A 152 8.38 4.45 -0.21
CA ASN A 152 7.82 4.67 -1.55
C ASN A 152 8.71 4.20 -2.71
N ILE A 153 9.99 3.85 -2.47
CA ILE A 153 10.88 3.27 -3.50
C ILE A 153 10.22 2.09 -4.23
N PRO A 154 9.59 1.10 -3.54
CA PRO A 154 8.96 -0.04 -4.19
C PRO A 154 7.85 0.35 -5.17
N VAL A 155 7.09 1.39 -4.89
CA VAL A 155 5.96 1.85 -5.72
C VAL A 155 6.47 2.31 -7.10
N VAL A 156 7.50 3.15 -7.10
CA VAL A 156 8.14 3.61 -8.33
C VAL A 156 8.86 2.47 -9.04
N TYR A 157 9.61 1.66 -8.28
CA TYR A 157 10.32 0.48 -8.81
C TYR A 157 9.38 -0.44 -9.59
N MET A 158 8.23 -0.81 -9.01
CA MET A 158 7.25 -1.70 -9.66
C MET A 158 6.68 -1.09 -10.93
N SER A 159 6.32 0.19 -10.90
CA SER A 159 5.79 0.89 -12.08
C SER A 159 6.81 0.91 -13.22
N VAL A 160 8.05 1.23 -12.92
CA VAL A 160 9.13 1.41 -13.90
C VAL A 160 9.62 0.05 -14.46
N ILE A 161 9.82 -0.97 -13.60
CA ILE A 161 10.37 -2.25 -14.04
C ILE A 161 9.43 -2.99 -15.00
N HIS A 162 8.12 -2.91 -14.79
CA HIS A 162 7.14 -3.49 -15.71
C HIS A 162 7.19 -2.81 -17.09
N MET A 163 7.34 -1.49 -17.13
CA MET A 163 7.45 -0.76 -18.38
C MET A 163 8.77 -1.06 -19.09
N LEU A 164 9.91 -1.06 -18.40
CA LEU A 164 11.22 -1.41 -18.96
C LEU A 164 11.21 -2.79 -19.63
N ARG A 165 10.51 -3.76 -19.04
CA ARG A 165 10.39 -5.12 -19.61
C ARG A 165 9.46 -5.20 -20.82
N ARG A 166 8.67 -4.17 -21.09
CA ARG A 166 7.75 -4.10 -22.25
C ARG A 166 8.28 -3.31 -23.42
N ILE A 167 9.42 -2.66 -23.31
CA ILE A 167 10.06 -1.95 -24.42
C ILE A 167 10.58 -2.96 -25.43
N PRO A 168 10.13 -2.90 -26.72
CA PRO A 168 10.61 -3.79 -27.76
C PRO A 168 12.11 -3.58 -28.03
N ARG A 169 12.88 -4.65 -28.02
CA ARG A 169 14.33 -4.61 -28.27
C ARG A 169 14.70 -4.10 -29.66
N ASP A 170 13.80 -4.26 -30.61
CA ASP A 170 13.98 -3.81 -31.99
C ASP A 170 14.23 -2.29 -32.08
N LEU A 171 13.66 -1.50 -31.16
CA LEU A 171 13.90 -0.05 -31.09
C LEU A 171 15.34 0.28 -30.70
N GLU A 172 15.92 -0.48 -29.76
CA GLU A 172 17.32 -0.33 -29.37
C GLU A 172 18.25 -0.76 -30.51
N TRP A 173 17.94 -1.86 -31.18
CA TRP A 173 18.70 -2.32 -32.34
C TRP A 173 18.64 -1.32 -33.51
N ALA A 174 17.49 -0.73 -33.78
CA ALA A 174 17.35 0.33 -34.77
C ALA A 174 18.22 1.54 -34.43
N SER A 175 18.21 2.00 -33.17
CA SER A 175 19.08 3.08 -32.70
C SER A 175 20.56 2.76 -32.93
N ARG A 176 20.98 1.54 -32.54
CA ARG A 176 22.37 1.09 -32.73
C ARG A 176 22.75 0.90 -34.18
N ALA A 177 21.84 0.44 -35.03
CA ALA A 177 22.06 0.32 -36.48
C ALA A 177 22.26 1.69 -37.15
N CYS A 178 21.65 2.75 -36.61
CA CYS A 178 21.90 4.14 -37.00
C CYS A 178 23.22 4.72 -36.44
N GLY A 179 24.07 3.91 -35.76
CA GLY A 179 25.36 4.34 -35.26
C GLY A 179 25.35 4.97 -33.87
N PHE A 180 24.22 5.01 -33.19
CA PHE A 180 24.14 5.60 -31.86
C PHE A 180 24.63 4.61 -30.77
N GLY A 181 25.37 5.15 -29.80
CA GLY A 181 25.91 4.36 -28.67
C GLY A 181 24.84 4.01 -27.62
N LEU A 182 25.22 3.11 -26.68
CA LEU A 182 24.32 2.64 -25.61
C LEU A 182 23.74 3.78 -24.78
N SER A 183 24.56 4.76 -24.37
CA SER A 183 24.09 5.89 -23.54
C SER A 183 23.06 6.74 -24.25
N TYR A 184 23.24 6.97 -25.55
CA TYR A 184 22.26 7.69 -26.37
C TYR A 184 20.93 6.92 -26.46
N THR A 185 20.99 5.61 -26.75
CA THR A 185 19.82 4.74 -26.80
C THR A 185 19.04 4.73 -25.47
N LEU A 186 19.75 4.58 -24.35
CA LEU A 186 19.11 4.59 -23.03
C LEU A 186 18.39 5.91 -22.72
N VAL A 187 18.95 7.05 -23.11
CA VAL A 187 18.36 8.37 -22.81
C VAL A 187 17.27 8.76 -23.81
N HIS A 188 17.48 8.53 -25.12
CA HIS A 188 16.58 9.03 -26.17
C HIS A 188 15.53 8.02 -26.62
N VAL A 189 15.74 6.72 -26.38
CA VAL A 189 14.77 5.68 -26.72
C VAL A 189 14.09 5.15 -25.46
N ASP A 190 14.86 4.54 -24.55
CA ASP A 190 14.29 3.82 -23.41
C ASP A 190 13.68 4.77 -22.39
N LEU A 191 14.41 5.82 -21.97
CA LEU A 191 13.94 6.76 -20.96
C LEU A 191 12.66 7.49 -21.42
N VAL A 192 12.57 7.86 -22.71
CA VAL A 192 11.38 8.51 -23.28
C VAL A 192 10.15 7.60 -23.18
N GLN A 193 10.33 6.30 -23.43
CA GLN A 193 9.24 5.34 -23.33
C GLN A 193 8.86 5.00 -21.89
N VAL A 194 9.82 5.02 -20.96
CA VAL A 194 9.60 4.74 -19.54
C VAL A 194 9.09 5.97 -18.79
N LEU A 195 9.29 7.18 -19.32
CA LEU A 195 8.91 8.44 -18.64
C LEU A 195 7.44 8.46 -18.14
N PRO A 196 6.43 7.98 -18.91
CA PRO A 196 5.06 7.89 -18.39
C PRO A 196 4.93 7.00 -17.14
N ALA A 197 5.68 5.90 -17.08
CA ALA A 197 5.67 5.00 -15.91
C ALA A 197 6.41 5.61 -14.71
N ILE A 198 7.47 6.38 -14.94
CA ILE A 198 8.17 7.15 -13.90
C ILE A 198 7.23 8.20 -13.33
N ILE A 199 6.51 8.95 -14.17
CA ILE A 199 5.54 9.96 -13.75
C ILE A 199 4.39 9.30 -12.98
N ALA A 200 3.81 8.22 -13.48
CA ALA A 200 2.74 7.49 -12.80
C ALA A 200 3.19 6.94 -11.45
N GLY A 201 4.34 6.27 -11.39
CA GLY A 201 4.91 5.76 -10.14
C GLY A 201 5.27 6.88 -9.16
N GLY A 202 5.78 8.01 -9.65
CA GLY A 202 6.07 9.21 -8.85
C GLY A 202 4.80 9.83 -8.25
N LEU A 203 3.74 9.97 -9.03
CA LEU A 203 2.47 10.51 -8.55
C LEU A 203 1.79 9.57 -7.53
N LEU A 204 1.87 8.25 -7.74
CA LEU A 204 1.42 7.27 -6.74
C LEU A 204 2.23 7.36 -5.45
N ALA A 205 3.55 7.56 -5.55
CA ALA A 205 4.42 7.79 -4.38
C ALA A 205 4.08 9.10 -3.66
N PHE A 206 3.77 10.16 -4.40
CA PHE A 206 3.33 11.46 -3.85
C PHE A 206 2.00 11.33 -3.09
N LEU A 207 1.02 10.65 -3.67
CA LEU A 207 -0.27 10.40 -3.02
C LEU A 207 -0.11 9.51 -1.78
N SER A 208 0.74 8.48 -1.86
CA SER A 208 1.09 7.63 -0.71
C SER A 208 1.77 8.42 0.40
N ALA A 209 2.63 9.40 0.06
CA ALA A 209 3.28 10.26 1.04
C ALA A 209 2.29 11.20 1.76
N ILE A 210 1.32 11.77 1.03
CA ILE A 210 0.25 12.61 1.59
C ILE A 210 -0.67 11.80 2.51
N ASP A 211 -1.02 10.57 2.11
CA ASP A 211 -1.87 9.66 2.89
C ASP A 211 -1.16 9.11 4.14
N ASN A 212 0.17 9.19 4.21
CA ASN A 212 0.94 8.60 5.29
C ASN A 212 0.78 9.37 6.60
N PHE A 213 -0.05 8.85 7.48
CA PHE A 213 -0.19 9.32 8.86
C PHE A 213 0.91 8.75 9.76
N SER A 214 1.29 7.50 9.54
CA SER A 214 2.10 6.72 10.47
C SER A 214 3.49 7.33 10.72
N VAL A 215 4.24 7.65 9.67
CA VAL A 215 5.61 8.19 9.81
C VAL A 215 5.63 9.55 10.52
N PRO A 216 4.81 10.54 10.10
CA PRO A 216 4.70 11.80 10.84
C PRO A 216 4.17 11.64 12.27
N ALA A 217 3.29 10.67 12.54
CA ALA A 217 2.78 10.43 13.88
C ALA A 217 3.87 9.94 14.84
N PHE A 218 4.76 9.06 14.36
CA PHE A 218 5.85 8.51 15.18
C PHE A 218 7.03 9.47 15.35
N LEU A 219 7.38 10.26 14.33
CA LEU A 219 8.56 11.13 14.34
C LEU A 219 8.22 12.61 14.55
N GLY A 220 7.07 13.07 14.05
CA GLY A 220 6.69 14.47 14.01
C GLY A 220 5.98 14.95 15.26
N ILE A 221 5.01 14.19 15.81
CA ILE A 221 4.20 14.62 16.98
C ILE A 221 5.11 14.92 18.16
N SER A 222 6.00 13.99 18.52
CA SER A 222 6.93 14.15 19.64
C SER A 222 7.96 15.27 19.42
N SER A 223 8.21 15.67 18.18
CA SER A 223 9.16 16.73 17.81
C SER A 223 8.51 18.08 17.56
N GLY A 224 7.18 18.18 17.67
CA GLY A 224 6.43 19.38 17.41
C GLY A 224 6.39 19.79 15.93
N ILE A 225 6.67 18.88 15.00
CA ILE A 225 6.65 19.12 13.56
C ILE A 225 5.23 18.87 13.04
N PRO A 226 4.46 19.92 12.70
CA PRO A 226 3.11 19.74 12.21
C PRO A 226 3.12 19.28 10.74
N VAL A 227 2.34 18.23 10.45
CA VAL A 227 2.00 17.76 9.11
C VAL A 227 0.48 17.65 9.06
N LEU A 228 -0.17 17.93 7.93
CA LEU A 228 -1.63 17.97 7.88
C LEU A 228 -2.30 16.70 8.42
N SER A 229 -1.77 15.51 8.10
CA SER A 229 -2.33 14.25 8.58
C SER A 229 -2.31 14.12 10.11
N THR A 230 -1.21 14.51 10.77
CA THR A 230 -1.09 14.48 12.24
C THR A 230 -1.80 15.66 12.89
N TYR A 231 -1.84 16.81 12.22
CA TYR A 231 -2.52 17.99 12.74
C TYR A 231 -4.04 17.83 12.75
N ILE A 232 -4.61 17.15 11.74
CA ILE A 232 -6.03 16.73 11.75
C ILE A 232 -6.30 15.84 12.98
N TYR A 233 -5.42 14.86 13.23
CA TYR A 233 -5.51 14.01 14.40
C TYR A 233 -5.46 14.78 15.71
N GLU A 234 -4.47 15.68 15.87
CA GLU A 234 -4.31 16.50 17.07
C GLU A 234 -5.53 17.41 17.31
N LYS A 235 -6.06 18.04 16.26
CA LYS A 235 -7.26 18.90 16.36
C LYS A 235 -8.51 18.06 16.71
N ALA A 236 -8.68 16.87 16.12
CA ALA A 236 -9.85 16.03 16.34
C ALA A 236 -9.90 15.40 17.75
N ILE A 237 -8.74 15.10 18.36
CA ILE A 237 -8.67 14.61 19.76
C ILE A 237 -8.58 15.75 20.76
N GLY A 238 -8.41 17.00 20.30
CA GLY A 238 -8.39 18.19 21.13
C GLY A 238 -9.73 18.47 21.79
N PHE A 239 -9.69 19.18 22.93
CA PHE A 239 -10.89 19.60 23.64
C PHE A 239 -11.38 20.95 23.12
N GLY A 240 -12.69 21.07 22.90
CA GLY A 240 -13.34 22.32 22.52
C GLY A 240 -14.49 22.12 21.53
N PRO A 241 -15.45 23.06 21.48
CA PRO A 241 -16.63 22.94 20.63
C PRO A 241 -16.26 22.99 19.12
N ASP A 242 -15.18 23.66 18.77
CA ASP A 242 -14.74 23.86 17.39
C ASP A 242 -13.69 22.82 16.92
N ALA A 243 -13.29 21.87 17.79
CA ALA A 243 -12.25 20.89 17.49
C ALA A 243 -12.60 20.05 16.23
N PHE A 244 -13.80 19.51 16.16
CA PHE A 244 -14.26 18.72 15.02
C PHE A 244 -14.49 19.53 13.73
N PRO A 245 -15.15 20.70 13.74
CA PRO A 245 -15.26 21.56 12.55
C PRO A 245 -13.90 21.98 11.98
N MET A 246 -12.95 22.36 12.84
CA MET A 246 -11.58 22.71 12.40
C MET A 246 -10.83 21.51 11.81
N ALA A 247 -10.93 20.34 12.45
CA ALA A 247 -10.37 19.09 11.90
C ALA A 247 -10.99 18.74 10.53
N ALA A 248 -12.30 18.98 10.36
CA ALA A 248 -12.99 18.79 9.08
C ALA A 248 -12.48 19.78 8.01
N ALA A 249 -12.27 21.04 8.35
CA ALA A 249 -11.72 22.02 7.40
C ALA A 249 -10.27 21.68 6.98
N LEU A 250 -9.41 21.26 7.91
CA LEU A 250 -8.07 20.75 7.58
C LEU A 250 -8.13 19.50 6.71
N SER A 251 -9.11 18.61 6.94
CA SER A 251 -9.33 17.41 6.14
C SER A 251 -9.70 17.72 4.70
N VAL A 252 -10.51 18.77 4.47
CA VAL A 252 -10.83 19.25 3.12
C VAL A 252 -9.57 19.80 2.45
N LEU A 253 -8.75 20.59 3.15
CA LEU A 253 -7.48 21.08 2.59
C LEU A 253 -6.56 19.93 2.17
N LEU A 254 -6.40 18.92 3.01
CA LEU A 254 -5.60 17.73 2.67
C LEU A 254 -6.19 16.98 1.46
N SER A 255 -7.53 16.84 1.41
CA SER A 255 -8.22 16.18 0.30
C SER A 255 -8.07 16.93 -1.02
N VAL A 256 -8.09 18.26 -1.01
CA VAL A 256 -7.85 19.10 -2.20
C VAL A 256 -6.46 18.85 -2.76
N ILE A 257 -5.43 18.75 -1.91
CA ILE A 257 -4.06 18.44 -2.34
C ILE A 257 -4.00 17.03 -2.95
N ALA A 258 -4.63 16.04 -2.31
CA ALA A 258 -4.64 14.66 -2.80
C ALA A 258 -5.42 14.51 -4.12
N VAL A 259 -6.60 15.14 -4.24
CA VAL A 259 -7.39 15.13 -5.47
C VAL A 259 -6.66 15.87 -6.59
N GLY A 260 -6.02 16.98 -6.28
CA GLY A 260 -5.17 17.72 -7.24
C GLY A 260 -4.06 16.83 -7.80
N GLY A 261 -3.37 16.05 -6.96
CA GLY A 261 -2.39 15.06 -7.36
C GLY A 261 -2.98 13.95 -8.27
N THR A 262 -4.16 13.43 -7.94
CA THR A 262 -4.85 12.40 -8.75
C THR A 262 -5.30 12.94 -10.11
N LEU A 263 -5.79 14.17 -10.17
CA LEU A 263 -6.15 14.82 -11.44
C LEU A 263 -4.92 15.05 -12.31
N MET A 264 -3.81 15.44 -11.72
CA MET A 264 -2.54 15.59 -12.42
C MET A 264 -2.04 14.25 -12.98
N GLU A 265 -2.18 13.14 -12.23
CA GLU A 265 -1.89 11.79 -12.70
C GLU A 265 -2.70 11.45 -13.95
N THR A 266 -4.02 11.61 -13.89
CA THR A 266 -4.90 11.28 -15.02
C THR A 266 -4.60 12.12 -16.27
N ALA A 267 -4.25 13.39 -16.09
CA ALA A 267 -3.93 14.31 -17.18
C ALA A 267 -2.58 13.97 -17.86
N LEU A 268 -1.58 13.57 -17.07
CA LEU A 268 -0.23 13.28 -17.58
C LEU A 268 -0.09 11.86 -18.15
N VAL A 269 -0.71 10.87 -17.52
CA VAL A 269 -0.60 9.46 -17.93
C VAL A 269 -1.56 9.10 -19.07
N GLY A 270 -2.74 9.71 -19.11
CA GLY A 270 -3.82 9.35 -20.05
C GLY A 270 -3.51 9.58 -21.54
N LYS A 271 -2.42 10.29 -21.89
CA LYS A 271 -2.08 10.62 -23.29
C LYS A 271 -1.06 9.67 -23.97
N ASN A 272 -0.36 8.82 -23.23
CA ASN A 272 0.84 8.13 -23.74
C ASN A 272 0.76 6.60 -23.88
N GLY A 273 -0.42 5.98 -23.76
CA GLY A 273 -0.59 4.52 -23.71
C GLY A 273 -0.57 3.77 -25.04
N LYS A 274 0.21 4.16 -26.06
CA LYS A 274 0.09 3.60 -27.42
C LYS A 274 1.20 2.65 -27.91
N SER A 275 2.23 2.35 -27.14
CA SER A 275 3.35 1.52 -27.65
C SER A 275 3.87 0.50 -26.65
N GLU A 276 2.99 -0.37 -26.14
CA GLU A 276 3.41 -1.45 -25.25
C GLU A 276 3.43 -2.79 -26.01
N SER A 277 4.56 -3.51 -25.92
CA SER A 277 4.61 -4.92 -26.31
C SER A 277 3.77 -5.76 -25.36
N ILE A 278 2.97 -6.70 -25.88
CA ILE A 278 2.16 -7.62 -25.08
C ILE A 278 3.03 -8.62 -24.30
N LYS A 279 4.26 -8.87 -24.76
CA LYS A 279 5.20 -9.80 -24.13
C LYS A 279 6.30 -9.05 -23.38
N GLU A 280 6.52 -9.41 -22.11
CA GLU A 280 7.66 -8.91 -21.34
C GLU A 280 8.97 -9.56 -21.82
N ASP A 281 10.00 -8.74 -22.03
CA ASP A 281 11.35 -9.15 -22.38
C ASP A 281 12.24 -9.12 -21.13
N TYR A 282 12.81 -10.27 -20.80
CA TYR A 282 13.74 -10.46 -19.67
C TYR A 282 15.20 -10.57 -20.12
N SER A 283 15.50 -10.29 -21.39
CA SER A 283 16.85 -10.36 -21.91
C SER A 283 17.77 -9.30 -21.30
N VAL A 284 19.04 -9.65 -21.15
CA VAL A 284 20.07 -8.71 -20.69
C VAL A 284 20.39 -7.72 -21.80
N ARG A 285 20.37 -6.44 -21.50
CA ARG A 285 20.66 -5.34 -22.44
C ARG A 285 22.03 -4.71 -22.21
N ILE A 286 22.49 -4.71 -20.95
CA ILE A 286 23.78 -4.17 -20.53
C ILE A 286 24.59 -5.32 -19.91
N GLU A 287 25.55 -5.83 -20.66
CA GLU A 287 26.48 -6.83 -20.16
C GLU A 287 27.64 -6.14 -19.44
N LEU A 288 27.73 -6.38 -18.14
CA LEU A 288 28.84 -5.91 -17.32
C LEU A 288 29.88 -7.01 -17.17
N GLU A 289 31.15 -6.65 -17.34
CA GLU A 289 32.30 -7.52 -17.03
C GLU A 289 32.24 -8.04 -15.58
N GLY A 290 32.85 -9.19 -15.33
CA GLY A 290 32.79 -9.88 -14.04
C GLY A 290 33.10 -9.01 -12.79
N PRO A 291 34.15 -8.19 -12.76
CA PRO A 291 34.45 -7.28 -11.64
C PRO A 291 33.40 -6.17 -11.50
N LYS A 292 33.10 -5.45 -12.58
CA LYS A 292 32.10 -4.35 -12.59
C LYS A 292 30.71 -4.84 -12.18
N ARG A 293 30.30 -6.02 -12.70
CA ARG A 293 29.04 -6.65 -12.30
C ARG A 293 29.02 -6.96 -10.80
N ARG A 294 30.11 -7.56 -10.25
CA ARG A 294 30.19 -7.88 -8.81
C ARG A 294 30.13 -6.63 -7.95
N LEU A 295 30.83 -5.57 -8.35
CA LEU A 295 30.81 -4.29 -7.64
C LEU A 295 29.41 -3.69 -7.61
N LEU A 296 28.70 -3.65 -8.76
CA LEU A 296 27.32 -3.16 -8.83
C LEU A 296 26.38 -4.04 -7.99
N GLU A 297 26.46 -5.37 -8.13
CA GLU A 297 25.60 -6.31 -7.43
C GLU A 297 25.74 -6.20 -5.91
N TRP A 298 26.98 -6.26 -5.39
CA TRP A 298 27.22 -6.16 -3.96
C TRP A 298 27.02 -4.73 -3.42
N GLY A 299 27.30 -3.71 -4.23
CA GLY A 299 27.00 -2.31 -3.90
C GLY A 299 25.51 -2.10 -3.69
N LEU A 300 24.67 -2.54 -4.63
CA LEU A 300 23.21 -2.43 -4.51
C LEU A 300 22.64 -3.29 -3.36
N LEU A 301 23.07 -4.55 -3.25
CA LEU A 301 22.62 -5.44 -2.17
C LEU A 301 23.06 -4.94 -0.80
N GLY A 302 24.29 -4.43 -0.68
CA GLY A 302 24.83 -3.85 0.55
C GLY A 302 24.06 -2.59 0.95
N THR A 303 23.85 -1.67 0.02
CA THR A 303 23.07 -0.44 0.28
C THR A 303 21.64 -0.75 0.70
N LEU A 304 20.94 -1.61 -0.05
CA LEU A 304 19.57 -2.02 0.30
C LEU A 304 19.52 -2.81 1.61
N GLY A 305 20.51 -3.65 1.88
CA GLY A 305 20.65 -4.35 3.15
C GLY A 305 20.78 -3.39 4.33
N VAL A 306 21.64 -2.38 4.20
CA VAL A 306 21.82 -1.35 5.23
C VAL A 306 20.57 -0.49 5.39
N LEU A 307 19.91 -0.11 4.30
CA LEU A 307 18.71 0.74 4.37
C LEU A 307 17.47 0.01 4.88
N ASN A 308 17.27 -1.24 4.48
CA ASN A 308 16.01 -1.94 4.73
C ASN A 308 16.11 -3.06 5.77
N LEU A 309 17.23 -3.81 5.81
CA LEU A 309 17.35 -4.96 6.71
C LEU A 309 17.98 -4.59 8.05
N VAL A 310 19.07 -3.81 8.05
CA VAL A 310 19.80 -3.47 9.30
C VAL A 310 18.92 -2.72 10.30
N PRO A 311 18.12 -1.71 9.94
CA PRO A 311 17.22 -1.04 10.90
C PRO A 311 16.24 -2.02 11.56
N ILE A 312 15.67 -2.96 10.79
CA ILE A 312 14.74 -3.98 11.30
C ILE A 312 15.46 -4.89 12.31
N LEU A 313 16.69 -5.31 12.01
CA LEU A 313 17.48 -6.12 12.94
C LEU A 313 17.81 -5.35 14.22
N VAL A 314 18.06 -4.04 14.14
CA VAL A 314 18.26 -3.18 15.32
C VAL A 314 16.98 -3.06 16.16
N MET A 315 15.82 -2.94 15.52
CA MET A 315 14.53 -2.96 16.21
C MET A 315 14.29 -4.31 16.89
N ILE A 316 14.51 -5.43 16.19
CA ILE A 316 14.37 -6.78 16.76
C ILE A 316 15.33 -6.95 17.95
N LYS A 317 16.59 -6.48 17.83
CA LYS A 317 17.53 -6.45 18.96
C LYS A 317 16.94 -5.71 20.16
N SER A 318 16.33 -4.55 19.96
CA SER A 318 15.72 -3.74 21.03
C SER A 318 14.60 -4.49 21.76
N ALA A 319 13.89 -5.36 21.06
CA ALA A 319 12.84 -6.21 21.65
C ALA A 319 13.37 -7.19 22.73
N PHE A 320 14.63 -7.60 22.63
CA PHE A 320 15.29 -8.47 23.62
C PHE A 320 15.95 -7.73 24.78
N LEU A 321 15.96 -6.40 24.80
CA LEU A 321 16.59 -5.64 25.87
C LEU A 321 15.62 -5.41 27.04
N LYS A 322 16.11 -5.54 28.29
CA LYS A 322 15.35 -5.18 29.51
C LYS A 322 15.06 -3.69 29.56
N THR A 323 16.08 -2.88 29.22
CA THR A 323 16.00 -1.41 29.27
C THR A 323 16.45 -0.82 27.95
N TYR A 324 15.64 0.09 27.40
CA TYR A 324 15.94 0.78 26.15
C TYR A 324 17.19 1.67 26.27
N GLY A 325 18.00 1.69 25.23
CA GLY A 325 19.19 2.56 25.15
C GLY A 325 20.42 2.07 25.89
N LEU A 326 20.36 0.92 26.57
CA LEU A 326 21.54 0.27 27.15
C LEU A 326 22.26 -0.63 26.13
N LYS A 327 23.56 -0.87 26.39
CA LYS A 327 24.34 -1.80 25.59
C LYS A 327 23.79 -3.23 25.70
N MET A 328 23.93 -4.00 24.63
CA MET A 328 23.58 -5.42 24.62
C MET A 328 24.63 -6.21 25.41
N THR A 329 24.33 -6.52 26.65
CA THR A 329 25.09 -7.42 27.51
C THR A 329 24.21 -8.60 27.90
N LEU A 330 24.78 -9.72 28.32
CA LEU A 330 24.02 -10.89 28.76
C LEU A 330 23.03 -10.52 29.88
N ASP A 331 23.44 -9.64 30.80
CA ASP A 331 22.60 -9.19 31.90
C ASP A 331 21.40 -8.35 31.48
N ASN A 332 21.51 -7.64 30.33
CA ASN A 332 20.43 -6.82 29.77
C ASN A 332 19.54 -7.58 28.76
N LEU A 333 19.89 -8.80 28.38
CA LEU A 333 19.05 -9.64 27.53
C LEU A 333 17.91 -10.26 28.33
N SER A 334 16.69 -10.23 27.76
CA SER A 334 15.50 -10.81 28.36
C SER A 334 14.42 -11.09 27.33
N LEU A 335 13.65 -12.14 27.58
CA LEU A 335 12.41 -12.44 26.85
C LEU A 335 11.17 -11.80 27.49
N LYS A 336 11.34 -10.95 28.55
CA LYS A 336 10.23 -10.35 29.30
C LYS A 336 9.27 -9.57 28.40
N ASN A 337 9.78 -8.85 27.41
CA ASN A 337 8.94 -8.08 26.48
C ASN A 337 8.07 -9.00 25.61
N PHE A 338 8.63 -10.10 25.13
CA PHE A 338 7.86 -11.10 24.39
C PHE A 338 6.86 -11.83 25.30
N ALA A 339 7.28 -12.20 26.54
CA ALA A 339 6.37 -12.78 27.51
C ALA A 339 5.18 -11.86 27.77
N PHE A 340 5.41 -10.55 27.92
CA PHE A 340 4.34 -9.55 28.06
C PHE A 340 3.42 -9.53 26.85
N VAL A 341 3.97 -9.52 25.62
CA VAL A 341 3.16 -9.52 24.38
C VAL A 341 2.24 -10.74 24.30
N PHE A 342 2.69 -11.92 24.73
CA PHE A 342 1.92 -13.15 24.68
C PHE A 342 1.05 -13.45 25.90
N THR A 343 1.17 -12.70 27.00
CA THR A 343 0.39 -12.93 28.23
C THR A 343 -0.54 -11.79 28.59
N ASN A 344 -0.25 -10.56 28.15
CA ASN A 344 -1.06 -9.39 28.49
C ASN A 344 -2.43 -9.44 27.78
N ARG A 345 -3.50 -9.40 28.56
CA ARG A 345 -4.89 -9.48 28.05
C ARG A 345 -5.23 -8.36 27.08
N GLY A 346 -4.74 -7.14 27.29
CA GLY A 346 -4.97 -5.99 26.40
C GLY A 346 -4.30 -6.17 25.04
N VAL A 347 -3.06 -6.68 25.02
CA VAL A 347 -2.33 -6.98 23.78
C VAL A 347 -3.00 -8.13 23.03
N LEU A 348 -3.36 -9.21 23.72
CA LEU A 348 -4.06 -10.36 23.10
C LEU A 348 -5.43 -9.95 22.53
N ALA A 349 -6.16 -9.06 23.22
CA ALA A 349 -7.41 -8.51 22.71
C ALA A 349 -7.18 -7.68 21.42
N ALA A 350 -6.12 -6.86 21.37
CA ALA A 350 -5.77 -6.10 20.19
C ALA A 350 -5.39 -7.01 18.99
N VAL A 351 -4.64 -8.08 19.25
CA VAL A 351 -4.28 -9.09 18.23
C VAL A 351 -5.54 -9.78 17.71
N ARG A 352 -6.42 -10.24 18.61
CA ARG A 352 -7.71 -10.85 18.23
C ARG A 352 -8.56 -9.91 17.40
N ASN A 353 -8.70 -8.65 17.82
CA ASN A 353 -9.48 -7.66 17.10
C ASN A 353 -8.93 -7.43 15.69
N SER A 354 -7.60 -7.25 15.54
CA SER A 354 -6.99 -7.05 14.22
C SER A 354 -7.13 -8.26 13.30
N ILE A 355 -6.97 -9.48 13.82
CA ILE A 355 -7.17 -10.70 13.03
C ILE A 355 -8.64 -10.79 12.58
N LEU A 356 -9.59 -10.55 13.49
CA LEU A 356 -11.01 -10.56 13.18
C LEU A 356 -11.37 -9.51 12.13
N LEU A 357 -10.90 -8.26 12.30
CA LEU A 357 -11.09 -7.19 11.33
C LEU A 357 -10.53 -7.55 9.96
N ALA A 358 -9.30 -8.09 9.92
CA ALA A 358 -8.66 -8.50 8.66
C ALA A 358 -9.41 -9.63 7.96
N LEU A 359 -9.84 -10.66 8.71
CA LEU A 359 -10.59 -11.79 8.14
C LEU A 359 -11.97 -11.37 7.64
N VAL A 360 -12.72 -10.58 8.42
CA VAL A 360 -14.06 -10.10 8.02
C VAL A 360 -13.96 -9.18 6.82
N THR A 361 -13.04 -8.19 6.86
CA THR A 361 -12.83 -7.27 5.73
C THR A 361 -12.44 -8.03 4.46
N CYS A 362 -11.47 -8.93 4.55
CA CYS A 362 -11.01 -9.74 3.42
C CYS A 362 -12.15 -10.61 2.87
N GLY A 363 -12.89 -11.29 3.73
CA GLY A 363 -14.01 -12.14 3.33
C GLY A 363 -15.12 -11.36 2.61
N VAL A 364 -15.52 -10.21 3.16
CA VAL A 364 -16.53 -9.34 2.52
C VAL A 364 -16.00 -8.77 1.20
N CYS A 365 -14.75 -8.31 1.16
CA CYS A 365 -14.12 -7.79 -0.06
C CYS A 365 -14.03 -8.87 -1.15
N ILE A 366 -13.68 -10.11 -0.82
CA ILE A 366 -13.65 -11.23 -1.78
C ILE A 366 -15.03 -11.43 -2.39
N VAL A 367 -16.06 -11.57 -1.57
CA VAL A 367 -17.41 -11.85 -2.04
C VAL A 367 -17.98 -10.68 -2.85
N VAL A 368 -18.01 -9.50 -2.25
CA VAL A 368 -18.63 -8.30 -2.85
C VAL A 368 -17.79 -7.79 -4.03
N GLY A 369 -16.46 -7.72 -3.88
CA GLY A 369 -15.55 -7.23 -4.93
C GLY A 369 -15.53 -8.15 -6.15
N THR A 370 -15.50 -9.48 -5.96
CA THR A 370 -15.55 -10.43 -7.09
C THR A 370 -16.92 -10.42 -7.76
N ALA A 371 -18.01 -10.30 -7.01
CA ALA A 371 -19.35 -10.17 -7.59
C ALA A 371 -19.49 -8.88 -8.41
N ALA A 372 -19.00 -7.76 -7.91
CA ALA A 372 -18.99 -6.48 -8.64
C ALA A 372 -18.16 -6.57 -9.93
N ALA A 373 -16.95 -7.15 -9.86
CA ALA A 373 -16.09 -7.36 -11.00
C ALA A 373 -16.76 -8.26 -12.07
N TYR A 374 -17.38 -9.36 -11.66
CA TYR A 374 -18.12 -10.22 -12.57
C TYR A 374 -19.29 -9.50 -13.25
N MET A 375 -20.06 -8.74 -12.48
CA MET A 375 -21.19 -7.96 -13.03
C MET A 375 -20.70 -6.87 -13.98
N LYS A 376 -19.54 -6.25 -13.72
CA LYS A 376 -18.93 -5.26 -14.61
C LYS A 376 -18.43 -5.92 -15.91
N VAL A 377 -17.57 -6.94 -15.81
CA VAL A 377 -16.84 -7.51 -16.96
C VAL A 377 -17.75 -8.36 -17.84
N ARG A 378 -18.64 -9.17 -17.24
CA ARG A 378 -19.49 -10.13 -18.00
C ARG A 378 -20.90 -9.64 -18.27
N ARG A 379 -21.38 -8.64 -17.54
CA ARG A 379 -22.78 -8.16 -17.68
C ARG A 379 -22.92 -6.68 -17.98
N ASN A 380 -21.80 -5.93 -18.11
CA ASN A 380 -21.78 -4.49 -18.34
C ASN A 380 -22.74 -3.73 -17.39
N SER A 381 -22.82 -4.15 -16.12
CA SER A 381 -23.73 -3.59 -15.14
C SER A 381 -23.34 -2.17 -14.74
N LYS A 382 -24.22 -1.20 -14.99
CA LYS A 382 -24.03 0.19 -14.56
C LYS A 382 -23.88 0.30 -13.04
N GLY A 383 -24.60 -0.50 -12.27
CA GLY A 383 -24.50 -0.53 -10.81
C GLY A 383 -23.11 -0.95 -10.31
N ALA A 384 -22.51 -1.97 -10.95
CA ALA A 384 -21.16 -2.40 -10.61
C ALA A 384 -20.10 -1.32 -10.93
N VAL A 385 -20.26 -0.62 -12.06
CA VAL A 385 -19.39 0.50 -12.42
C VAL A 385 -19.52 1.66 -11.43
N THR A 386 -20.75 1.98 -11.00
CA THR A 386 -20.99 3.03 -9.99
C THR A 386 -20.35 2.65 -8.66
N MET A 387 -20.54 1.41 -8.20
CA MET A 387 -19.90 0.91 -6.98
C MET A 387 -18.37 1.00 -7.03
N GLU A 388 -17.76 0.62 -8.16
CA GLU A 388 -16.32 0.75 -8.36
C GLU A 388 -15.85 2.21 -8.29
N LYS A 389 -16.58 3.14 -8.93
CA LYS A 389 -16.28 4.58 -8.87
C LYS A 389 -16.39 5.13 -7.45
N CYS A 390 -17.43 4.76 -6.71
CA CYS A 390 -17.62 5.19 -5.32
C CYS A 390 -16.52 4.61 -4.40
N ALA A 391 -16.16 3.33 -4.56
CA ALA A 391 -15.07 2.71 -3.83
C ALA A 391 -13.69 3.29 -4.21
N SER A 392 -13.49 3.69 -5.47
CA SER A 392 -12.27 4.40 -5.91
C SER A 392 -12.17 5.78 -5.26
N LEU A 393 -13.29 6.50 -5.14
CA LEU A 393 -13.30 7.82 -4.51
C LEU A 393 -12.92 7.73 -3.03
N THR A 394 -13.47 6.77 -2.28
CA THR A 394 -13.13 6.59 -0.86
C THR A 394 -11.68 6.14 -0.65
N TYR A 395 -11.12 5.39 -1.58
CA TYR A 395 -9.70 5.02 -1.53
C TYR A 395 -8.76 6.18 -1.85
N ALA A 396 -9.16 7.09 -2.72
CA ALA A 396 -8.38 8.28 -3.08
C ALA A 396 -8.31 9.34 -1.95
N ILE A 397 -9.27 9.30 -1.02
CA ILE A 397 -9.28 10.20 0.14
C ILE A 397 -8.29 9.67 1.19
N PRO A 398 -7.44 10.54 1.79
CA PRO A 398 -6.53 10.13 2.85
C PRO A 398 -7.24 9.42 4.01
N GLY A 399 -6.60 8.38 4.56
CA GLY A 399 -7.19 7.54 5.60
C GLY A 399 -7.65 8.30 6.84
N ILE A 400 -6.88 9.32 7.26
CA ILE A 400 -7.25 10.16 8.41
C ILE A 400 -8.54 10.97 8.13
N VAL A 401 -8.71 11.44 6.91
CA VAL A 401 -9.91 12.17 6.45
C VAL A 401 -11.11 11.23 6.40
N LEU A 402 -10.92 10.03 5.86
CA LEU A 402 -11.97 9.00 5.83
C LEU A 402 -12.42 8.63 7.24
N SER A 403 -11.48 8.51 8.20
CA SER A 403 -11.79 8.24 9.60
C SER A 403 -12.72 9.31 10.19
N LEU A 404 -12.39 10.57 9.98
CA LEU A 404 -13.20 11.68 10.48
C LEU A 404 -14.57 11.72 9.81
N ALA A 405 -14.65 11.47 8.50
CA ALA A 405 -15.91 11.35 7.77
C ALA A 405 -16.80 10.23 8.34
N MET A 406 -16.18 9.08 8.68
CA MET A 406 -16.90 7.96 9.31
C MET A 406 -17.41 8.33 10.70
N ILE A 407 -16.64 9.07 11.52
CA ILE A 407 -17.12 9.56 12.82
C ILE A 407 -18.36 10.41 12.64
N PHE A 408 -18.31 11.43 11.79
CA PHE A 408 -19.43 12.34 11.59
C PHE A 408 -20.69 11.65 11.06
N HIS A 409 -20.51 10.59 10.27
CA HIS A 409 -21.66 9.88 9.69
C HIS A 409 -22.27 8.87 10.66
N TRP A 410 -21.45 8.15 11.42
CA TRP A 410 -21.90 7.04 12.25
C TRP A 410 -22.02 7.37 13.74
N VAL A 411 -21.68 8.59 14.18
CA VAL A 411 -21.84 9.03 15.59
C VAL A 411 -23.31 9.10 15.97
N GLU A 412 -24.16 9.54 15.06
CA GLU A 412 -25.60 9.50 15.25
C GLU A 412 -26.14 8.15 14.80
N PRO A 413 -26.94 7.47 15.65
CA PRO A 413 -27.55 6.21 15.25
C PRO A 413 -28.50 6.40 14.07
N LEU A 414 -28.40 5.53 13.08
CA LEU A 414 -29.39 5.49 12.00
C LEU A 414 -30.78 5.16 12.56
N PRO A 415 -31.89 5.70 11.95
CA PRO A 415 -33.24 5.36 12.35
C PRO A 415 -33.45 3.83 12.39
N GLY A 416 -33.88 3.32 13.54
CA GLY A 416 -34.09 1.89 13.76
C GLY A 416 -32.90 1.04 14.15
N ILE A 417 -31.64 1.59 14.17
CA ILE A 417 -30.44 0.88 14.60
C ILE A 417 -29.98 1.44 15.93
N ARG A 418 -30.24 0.72 17.01
CA ARG A 418 -29.77 1.03 18.35
C ARG A 418 -29.16 -0.22 18.99
N PRO A 419 -27.96 -0.16 19.65
CA PRO A 419 -27.07 0.99 19.80
C PRO A 419 -26.44 1.41 18.46
N GLY A 420 -25.93 2.67 18.38
CA GLY A 420 -25.23 3.18 17.21
C GLY A 420 -23.97 2.39 16.87
N VAL A 421 -23.46 2.54 15.66
CA VAL A 421 -22.27 1.84 15.14
C VAL A 421 -20.98 2.43 15.75
N TYR A 422 -20.98 3.73 16.08
CA TYR A 422 -19.83 4.43 16.66
C TYR A 422 -19.46 3.85 18.03
N GLY A 423 -18.15 3.75 18.30
CA GLY A 423 -17.62 3.16 19.54
C GLY A 423 -17.61 1.63 19.57
N THR A 424 -18.13 0.97 18.53
CA THR A 424 -18.11 -0.50 18.40
C THR A 424 -17.08 -0.95 17.36
N ILE A 425 -16.80 -2.26 17.29
CA ILE A 425 -15.92 -2.84 16.28
C ILE A 425 -16.51 -2.68 14.84
N TRP A 426 -17.82 -2.51 14.72
CA TRP A 426 -18.49 -2.43 13.43
C TRP A 426 -18.13 -1.18 12.63
N ILE A 427 -17.82 -0.05 13.29
CA ILE A 427 -17.35 1.14 12.56
C ILE A 427 -16.01 0.88 11.88
N LEU A 428 -15.11 0.12 12.54
CA LEU A 428 -13.83 -0.29 11.97
C LEU A 428 -14.05 -1.25 10.80
N VAL A 429 -14.97 -2.23 10.92
CA VAL A 429 -15.32 -3.15 9.84
C VAL A 429 -15.81 -2.37 8.61
N ILE A 430 -16.76 -1.45 8.80
CA ILE A 430 -17.31 -0.63 7.70
C ILE A 430 -16.22 0.22 7.06
N ALA A 431 -15.41 0.91 7.86
CA ALA A 431 -14.33 1.77 7.38
C ALA A 431 -13.27 0.97 6.59
N TYR A 432 -12.88 -0.22 7.06
CA TYR A 432 -11.91 -1.06 6.38
C TYR A 432 -12.46 -1.61 5.06
N ILE A 433 -13.72 -2.08 5.04
CA ILE A 433 -14.39 -2.50 3.80
C ILE A 433 -14.43 -1.34 2.81
N THR A 434 -14.86 -0.16 3.26
CA THR A 434 -14.98 1.04 2.44
C THR A 434 -13.61 1.44 1.84
N ARG A 435 -12.54 1.29 2.62
CA ARG A 435 -11.17 1.60 2.21
C ARG A 435 -10.62 0.58 1.20
N TYR A 436 -10.80 -0.71 1.45
CA TYR A 436 -10.05 -1.76 0.74
C TYR A 436 -10.84 -2.48 -0.37
N LEU A 437 -12.16 -2.27 -0.47
CA LEU A 437 -13.01 -2.96 -1.46
C LEU A 437 -12.55 -2.73 -2.91
N ILE A 438 -12.08 -1.53 -3.23
CA ILE A 438 -11.61 -1.21 -4.59
C ILE A 438 -10.42 -2.07 -5.02
N LEU A 439 -9.53 -2.44 -4.10
CA LEU A 439 -8.40 -3.30 -4.40
C LEU A 439 -8.88 -4.66 -4.90
N GLN A 440 -9.88 -5.25 -4.22
CA GLN A 440 -10.46 -6.52 -4.63
C GLN A 440 -11.23 -6.42 -5.95
N ILE A 441 -11.97 -5.34 -6.17
CA ILE A 441 -12.68 -5.12 -7.44
C ILE A 441 -11.69 -5.08 -8.61
N LYS A 442 -10.58 -4.34 -8.47
CA LYS A 442 -9.55 -4.24 -9.51
C LYS A 442 -8.86 -5.58 -9.77
N GLU A 443 -8.42 -6.28 -8.72
CA GLU A 443 -7.79 -7.60 -8.83
C GLU A 443 -8.72 -8.63 -9.47
N SER A 444 -9.96 -8.70 -8.99
CA SER A 444 -10.95 -9.62 -9.57
C SER A 444 -11.31 -9.26 -11.01
N THR A 445 -11.31 -7.96 -11.37
CA THR A 445 -11.51 -7.50 -12.75
C THR A 445 -10.38 -8.00 -13.65
N THR A 446 -9.12 -7.80 -13.24
CA THR A 446 -7.94 -8.26 -13.98
C THR A 446 -7.93 -9.78 -14.13
N ALA A 447 -8.26 -10.51 -13.05
CA ALA A 447 -8.37 -11.97 -13.08
C ALA A 447 -9.46 -12.44 -14.06
N LEU A 448 -10.63 -11.81 -14.06
CA LEU A 448 -11.73 -12.15 -14.98
C LEU A 448 -11.42 -11.82 -16.44
N MET A 449 -10.68 -10.73 -16.69
CA MET A 449 -10.25 -10.36 -18.04
C MET A 449 -9.24 -11.36 -18.62
N SER A 450 -8.47 -12.06 -17.80
CA SER A 450 -7.54 -13.10 -18.24
C SER A 450 -8.22 -14.44 -18.60
N VAL A 451 -9.50 -14.61 -18.24
CA VAL A 451 -10.30 -15.81 -18.58
C VAL A 451 -11.03 -15.59 -19.89
N ASN A 452 -10.78 -16.45 -20.89
CA ASN A 452 -11.44 -16.35 -22.19
C ASN A 452 -12.97 -16.57 -22.05
N PRO A 453 -13.80 -15.63 -22.54
CA PRO A 453 -15.27 -15.74 -22.52
C PRO A 453 -15.82 -17.02 -23.19
N GLU A 454 -15.12 -17.54 -24.21
CA GLU A 454 -15.49 -18.76 -24.93
C GLU A 454 -15.62 -19.98 -24.02
N LEU A 455 -14.86 -20.05 -22.92
CA LEU A 455 -15.00 -21.10 -21.92
C LEU A 455 -16.37 -21.07 -21.24
N GLU A 456 -16.94 -19.90 -21.02
CA GLU A 456 -18.28 -19.76 -20.47
C GLU A 456 -19.35 -20.17 -21.48
N GLU A 457 -19.13 -19.89 -22.77
CA GLU A 457 -20.02 -20.30 -23.85
C GLU A 457 -19.99 -21.80 -24.07
N ALA A 458 -18.81 -22.42 -24.00
CA ALA A 458 -18.66 -23.88 -24.09
C ALA A 458 -19.44 -24.60 -22.97
N VAL A 459 -19.40 -24.09 -21.73
CA VAL A 459 -20.19 -24.66 -20.62
C VAL A 459 -21.68 -24.58 -20.90
N ARG A 460 -22.15 -23.48 -21.48
CA ARG A 460 -23.56 -23.29 -21.86
C ARG A 460 -23.95 -24.21 -23.03
N ALA A 461 -23.08 -24.36 -24.04
CA ALA A 461 -23.29 -25.26 -25.17
C ALA A 461 -23.40 -26.72 -24.71
N CYS A 462 -22.66 -27.12 -23.67
CA CYS A 462 -22.78 -28.43 -23.03
C CYS A 462 -24.04 -28.58 -22.16
N GLY A 463 -25.00 -27.63 -22.19
CA GLY A 463 -26.25 -27.71 -21.44
C GLY A 463 -26.08 -27.50 -19.91
N ARG A 464 -24.91 -27.08 -19.44
CA ARG A 464 -24.64 -26.90 -18.01
C ARG A 464 -25.05 -25.51 -17.52
N GLY A 465 -25.64 -25.46 -16.32
CA GLY A 465 -26.15 -24.23 -15.72
C GLY A 465 -25.05 -23.36 -15.08
N LYS A 466 -25.45 -22.18 -14.57
CA LYS A 466 -24.55 -21.20 -13.92
C LYS A 466 -23.75 -21.77 -12.75
N ARG A 467 -24.33 -22.72 -11.99
CA ARG A 467 -23.65 -23.36 -10.86
C ARG A 467 -22.42 -24.15 -11.33
N ALA A 468 -22.57 -24.93 -12.41
CA ALA A 468 -21.48 -25.67 -13.02
C ALA A 468 -20.40 -24.74 -13.58
N LEU A 469 -20.80 -23.63 -14.24
CA LEU A 469 -19.88 -22.61 -14.72
C LEU A 469 -18.99 -22.07 -13.59
N TRP A 470 -19.60 -21.70 -12.45
CA TRP A 470 -18.83 -21.18 -11.33
C TRP A 470 -17.94 -22.25 -10.68
N GLN A 471 -18.47 -23.43 -10.39
CA GLN A 471 -17.74 -24.47 -9.64
C GLN A 471 -16.66 -25.17 -10.46
N GLN A 472 -16.89 -25.37 -11.77
CA GLN A 472 -16.00 -26.19 -12.62
C GLN A 472 -15.03 -25.37 -13.47
N VAL A 473 -15.33 -24.09 -13.75
CA VAL A 473 -14.52 -23.24 -14.63
C VAL A 473 -14.04 -21.99 -13.91
N LEU A 474 -14.93 -21.09 -13.52
CA LEU A 474 -14.53 -19.77 -13.01
C LEU A 474 -13.80 -19.88 -11.67
N LEU A 475 -14.35 -20.56 -10.69
CA LEU A 475 -13.77 -20.65 -9.36
C LEU A 475 -12.37 -21.27 -9.36
N PRO A 476 -12.11 -22.43 -10.02
CA PRO A 476 -10.77 -23.00 -10.09
C PRO A 476 -9.74 -22.09 -10.77
N MET A 477 -10.16 -21.31 -11.79
CA MET A 477 -9.27 -20.38 -12.50
C MET A 477 -9.03 -19.10 -11.72
N LEU A 478 -10.02 -18.59 -11.00
CA LEU A 478 -9.99 -17.29 -10.31
C LEU A 478 -9.48 -17.36 -8.88
N VAL A 479 -9.57 -18.51 -8.20
CA VAL A 479 -9.20 -18.63 -6.78
C VAL A 479 -7.76 -18.17 -6.51
N ARG A 480 -6.81 -18.58 -7.32
CA ARG A 480 -5.39 -18.21 -7.10
C ARG A 480 -5.16 -16.69 -7.24
N PRO A 481 -5.53 -16.01 -8.34
CA PRO A 481 -5.36 -14.55 -8.44
C PRO A 481 -6.19 -13.80 -7.39
N ILE A 482 -7.43 -14.21 -7.10
CA ILE A 482 -8.27 -13.57 -6.07
C ILE A 482 -7.62 -13.67 -4.69
N LEU A 483 -7.14 -14.85 -4.28
CA LEU A 483 -6.48 -15.02 -2.99
C LEU A 483 -5.14 -14.27 -2.90
N SER A 484 -4.40 -14.16 -4.01
CA SER A 484 -3.17 -13.37 -4.06
C SER A 484 -3.43 -11.89 -3.82
N GLY A 485 -4.44 -11.31 -4.49
CA GLY A 485 -4.84 -9.91 -4.26
C GLY A 485 -5.45 -9.70 -2.87
N SER A 486 -6.24 -10.67 -2.39
CA SER A 486 -6.83 -10.62 -1.05
C SER A 486 -5.81 -10.67 0.07
N PHE A 487 -4.63 -11.26 -0.17
CA PHE A 487 -3.54 -11.26 0.82
C PHE A 487 -3.05 -9.85 1.12
N LEU A 488 -2.98 -8.98 0.10
CA LEU A 488 -2.63 -7.57 0.32
C LEU A 488 -3.68 -6.87 1.20
N ILE A 489 -4.97 -7.11 0.96
CA ILE A 489 -6.06 -6.57 1.79
C ILE A 489 -5.95 -7.10 3.23
N PHE A 490 -5.67 -8.38 3.39
CA PHE A 490 -5.52 -9.00 4.71
C PHE A 490 -4.37 -8.35 5.50
N VAL A 491 -3.19 -8.21 4.90
CA VAL A 491 -2.01 -7.61 5.55
C VAL A 491 -2.28 -6.13 5.86
N SER A 492 -2.83 -5.36 4.92
CA SER A 492 -3.14 -3.95 5.13
C SER A 492 -4.16 -3.75 6.25
N SER A 493 -5.23 -4.56 6.30
CA SER A 493 -6.25 -4.51 7.36
C SER A 493 -5.71 -4.96 8.72
N LEU A 494 -4.84 -5.98 8.75
CA LEU A 494 -4.24 -6.50 9.97
C LEU A 494 -3.35 -5.46 10.66
N THR A 495 -2.64 -4.68 9.87
CA THR A 495 -1.64 -3.71 10.32
C THR A 495 -2.11 -2.26 10.21
N GLU A 496 -3.41 -2.05 10.04
CA GLU A 496 -3.99 -0.71 9.88
C GLU A 496 -3.83 0.11 11.16
N LEU A 497 -3.27 1.30 11.01
CA LEU A 497 -3.09 2.27 12.09
C LEU A 497 -3.94 3.52 11.90
N THR A 498 -3.98 4.06 10.68
CA THR A 498 -4.56 5.38 10.41
C THR A 498 -6.04 5.44 10.74
N LEU A 499 -6.84 4.46 10.25
CA LEU A 499 -8.26 4.39 10.55
C LEU A 499 -8.49 4.05 12.03
N SER A 500 -7.70 3.11 12.57
CA SER A 500 -7.88 2.68 13.96
C SER A 500 -7.46 3.73 14.98
N SER A 501 -6.53 4.65 14.66
CA SER A 501 -6.13 5.72 15.57
C SER A 501 -7.27 6.68 15.94
N MET A 502 -8.23 6.85 15.03
CA MET A 502 -9.39 7.73 15.20
C MET A 502 -10.67 6.99 15.58
N LEU A 503 -10.86 5.76 15.04
CA LEU A 503 -12.14 5.05 15.16
C LEU A 503 -12.17 4.03 16.31
N ALA A 504 -11.01 3.60 16.81
CA ALA A 504 -10.97 2.60 17.86
C ALA A 504 -11.37 3.18 19.20
N SER A 505 -12.16 2.43 19.94
CA SER A 505 -12.52 2.67 21.35
C SER A 505 -11.66 1.81 22.29
N ALA A 506 -11.87 1.94 23.61
CA ALA A 506 -11.13 1.20 24.63
C ALA A 506 -11.18 -0.34 24.42
N GLY A 507 -12.32 -0.87 23.98
CA GLY A 507 -12.52 -2.32 23.73
C GLY A 507 -12.13 -2.80 22.34
N THR A 508 -11.88 -1.89 21.39
CA THR A 508 -11.66 -2.22 19.97
C THR A 508 -10.26 -1.86 19.48
N LYS A 509 -9.30 -1.73 20.39
CA LYS A 509 -7.89 -1.46 20.05
C LYS A 509 -7.37 -2.50 19.05
N THR A 510 -6.54 -2.03 18.11
CA THR A 510 -5.88 -2.85 17.10
C THR A 510 -4.38 -2.99 17.39
N ILE A 511 -3.72 -3.89 16.68
CA ILE A 511 -2.27 -4.08 16.79
C ILE A 511 -1.52 -2.77 16.49
N GLY A 512 -1.82 -2.12 15.37
CA GLY A 512 -1.15 -0.86 14.97
C GLY A 512 -1.31 0.22 16.03
N LEU A 513 -2.53 0.43 16.54
CA LEU A 513 -2.81 1.39 17.59
C LEU A 513 -2.10 1.03 18.92
N THR A 514 -1.99 -0.24 19.26
CA THR A 514 -1.31 -0.68 20.49
C THR A 514 0.19 -0.39 20.41
N ILE A 515 0.82 -0.68 19.27
CA ILE A 515 2.23 -0.33 19.01
C ILE A 515 2.45 1.18 19.08
N PHE A 516 1.54 1.96 18.48
CA PHE A 516 1.58 3.41 18.53
C PHE A 516 1.49 3.93 19.97
N ASN A 517 0.57 3.40 20.77
CA ASN A 517 0.41 3.77 22.17
C ASN A 517 1.65 3.45 23.00
N PHE A 518 2.26 2.26 22.85
CA PHE A 518 3.52 1.92 23.50
C PHE A 518 4.64 2.91 23.14
N GLN A 519 4.72 3.30 21.87
CA GLN A 519 5.71 4.28 21.44
C GLN A 519 5.49 5.66 22.08
N GLN A 520 4.24 6.13 22.11
CA GLN A 520 3.90 7.42 22.71
C GLN A 520 4.07 7.43 24.24
N SER A 521 3.87 6.29 24.90
CA SER A 521 4.10 6.13 26.34
C SER A 521 5.58 5.95 26.72
N GLY A 522 6.50 5.86 25.74
CA GLY A 522 7.93 5.61 25.99
C GLY A 522 8.31 4.14 26.19
N ASP A 523 7.37 3.20 26.03
CA ASP A 523 7.58 1.76 26.14
C ASP A 523 8.19 1.17 24.86
N TYR A 524 9.32 1.71 24.44
CA TYR A 524 9.98 1.40 23.15
C TYR A 524 10.30 -0.09 22.97
N ASN A 525 10.65 -0.80 24.05
CA ASN A 525 10.97 -2.22 23.98
C ASN A 525 9.73 -3.09 23.74
N LEU A 526 8.57 -2.73 24.31
CA LEU A 526 7.30 -3.40 24.06
C LEU A 526 6.81 -3.14 22.64
N SER A 527 6.92 -1.88 22.19
CA SER A 527 6.65 -1.50 20.80
C SER A 527 7.50 -2.31 19.83
N ALA A 528 8.81 -2.46 20.09
CA ALA A 528 9.74 -3.25 19.27
C ALA A 528 9.41 -4.75 19.31
N ALA A 529 9.07 -5.31 20.46
CA ALA A 529 8.74 -6.73 20.59
C ALA A 529 7.46 -7.09 19.82
N MET A 530 6.41 -6.27 19.94
CA MET A 530 5.17 -6.47 19.21
C MET A 530 5.38 -6.29 17.70
N SER A 531 6.18 -5.29 17.29
CA SER A 531 6.55 -5.08 15.89
C SER A 531 7.35 -6.25 15.31
N ALA A 532 8.28 -6.83 16.08
CA ALA A 532 9.06 -8.00 15.65
C ALA A 532 8.16 -9.22 15.37
N VAL A 533 7.16 -9.47 16.21
CA VAL A 533 6.16 -10.54 16.00
C VAL A 533 5.42 -10.32 14.69
N ILE A 534 4.99 -9.08 14.41
CA ILE A 534 4.28 -8.75 13.17
C ILE A 534 5.17 -8.91 11.94
N VAL A 535 6.42 -8.45 11.99
CA VAL A 535 7.38 -8.62 10.89
C VAL A 535 7.52 -10.10 10.54
N VAL A 536 7.71 -10.96 11.54
CA VAL A 536 7.81 -12.41 11.32
C VAL A 536 6.52 -12.97 10.70
N MET A 537 5.36 -12.57 11.21
CA MET A 537 4.06 -13.03 10.71
C MET A 537 3.81 -12.59 9.25
N VAL A 538 4.07 -11.32 8.93
CA VAL A 538 3.87 -10.77 7.59
C VAL A 538 4.85 -11.37 6.59
N LEU A 539 6.14 -11.50 6.95
CA LEU A 539 7.14 -12.13 6.09
C LEU A 539 6.85 -13.62 5.86
N THR A 540 6.42 -14.34 6.88
CA THR A 540 6.01 -15.75 6.74
C THR A 540 4.81 -15.86 5.81
N GLY A 541 3.79 -15.02 5.98
CA GLY A 541 2.63 -14.96 5.09
C GLY A 541 3.03 -14.65 3.64
N TYR A 542 3.90 -13.67 3.44
CA TYR A 542 4.44 -13.32 2.12
C TYR A 542 5.18 -14.50 1.47
N CYS A 543 6.05 -15.17 2.22
CA CYS A 543 6.77 -16.34 1.73
C CYS A 543 5.83 -17.48 1.32
N LEU A 544 4.77 -17.75 2.10
CA LEU A 544 3.77 -18.78 1.78
C LEU A 544 3.00 -18.48 0.49
N VAL A 545 2.72 -17.20 0.22
CA VAL A 545 2.01 -16.77 -1.00
C VAL A 545 2.96 -16.70 -2.20
N ALA A 546 4.17 -16.11 -2.03
CA ALA A 546 5.13 -15.88 -3.09
C ALA A 546 5.89 -17.14 -3.53
N LEU A 547 6.17 -18.08 -2.60
CA LEU A 547 6.98 -19.27 -2.87
C LEU A 547 6.24 -20.46 -3.50
N LYS A 548 4.95 -20.30 -3.88
CA LYS A 548 4.23 -21.32 -4.64
C LYS A 548 4.25 -21.07 -6.17
N PRO A 549 5.37 -21.29 -6.86
CA PRO A 549 5.35 -21.39 -8.31
C PRO A 549 6.32 -22.44 -8.84
N ALA A 550 5.99 -23.68 -8.85
CA ALA A 550 6.79 -24.68 -9.57
C ALA A 550 5.99 -25.45 -10.63
N GLU A 551 4.66 -25.35 -10.63
CA GLU A 551 3.82 -26.11 -11.57
C GLU A 551 3.87 -25.60 -13.02
N LYS A 552 4.13 -24.28 -13.26
CA LYS A 552 4.27 -23.76 -14.64
C LYS A 552 5.49 -24.36 -15.36
N LYS A 553 6.58 -24.65 -14.64
CA LYS A 553 7.78 -25.24 -15.23
C LYS A 553 7.62 -26.74 -15.53
N LYS A 554 6.79 -27.47 -14.76
CA LYS A 554 6.45 -28.88 -15.03
C LYS A 554 5.52 -29.01 -16.23
N ARG A 555 4.46 -28.17 -16.31
CA ARG A 555 3.54 -28.17 -17.47
C ARG A 555 4.21 -27.76 -18.77
N GLY A 556 5.13 -26.78 -18.75
CA GLY A 556 5.92 -26.42 -19.92
C GLY A 556 6.81 -27.56 -20.41
N LYS A 557 7.44 -28.31 -19.49
CA LYS A 557 8.25 -29.49 -19.83
C LYS A 557 7.40 -30.70 -20.28
N GLU A 558 6.22 -30.89 -19.69
CA GLU A 558 5.27 -31.94 -20.13
C GLU A 558 4.68 -31.59 -21.52
N HIS A 559 4.34 -30.32 -21.78
CA HIS A 559 3.89 -29.90 -23.10
C HIS A 559 5.00 -29.99 -24.14
N GLU A 560 6.23 -29.69 -23.77
CA GLU A 560 7.39 -29.81 -24.65
C GLU A 560 7.76 -31.28 -24.90
N SER A 561 7.61 -32.16 -23.91
CA SER A 561 7.79 -33.61 -24.05
C SER A 561 6.67 -34.26 -24.87
N LEU A 562 5.42 -33.79 -24.71
CA LEU A 562 4.30 -34.25 -25.53
C LEU A 562 4.43 -33.73 -26.99
N PHE A 563 4.89 -32.48 -27.19
CA PHE A 563 5.12 -31.92 -28.52
C PHE A 563 6.27 -32.65 -29.25
N ARG A 564 7.34 -33.02 -28.53
CA ARG A 564 8.44 -33.85 -29.06
C ARG A 564 8.02 -35.30 -29.32
N ALA A 565 7.07 -35.84 -28.57
CA ALA A 565 6.54 -37.17 -28.78
C ALA A 565 5.63 -37.29 -30.02
N TYR A 566 4.94 -36.18 -30.38
CA TYR A 566 3.97 -36.16 -31.50
C TYR A 566 4.53 -35.65 -32.83
N ASN A 567 5.74 -35.06 -32.86
CA ASN A 567 6.34 -34.49 -34.08
C ASN A 567 7.58 -35.30 -34.50
N PRO A 568 7.45 -36.24 -35.47
CA PRO A 568 8.55 -37.15 -35.89
C PRO A 568 9.73 -36.41 -36.55
N GLU A 569 9.54 -35.21 -37.09
CA GLU A 569 10.63 -34.42 -37.71
C GLU A 569 11.61 -33.82 -36.71
N VAL A 570 11.21 -33.60 -35.44
CA VAL A 570 12.11 -33.13 -34.38
C VAL A 570 12.98 -34.23 -33.80
N ARG A 571 12.62 -35.50 -34.00
CA ARG A 571 13.41 -36.69 -33.61
C ARG A 571 14.61 -36.92 -34.51
N ALA A 572 14.53 -36.50 -35.74
CA ALA A 572 15.60 -36.77 -36.74
C ALA A 572 16.81 -35.81 -36.60
N ASN A 573 16.63 -34.62 -36.00
CA ASN A 573 17.69 -33.60 -35.88
C ASN A 573 18.48 -33.58 -34.58
N THR A 574 18.24 -34.50 -33.64
CA THR A 574 18.98 -34.58 -32.37
C THR A 574 19.76 -35.89 -32.19
N GLY A 575 20.01 -36.59 -33.29
CA GLY A 575 20.82 -37.84 -33.32
C GLY A 575 22.02 -37.69 -34.25
N ALA A 576 22.92 -36.75 -33.95
CA ALA A 576 24.30 -36.74 -34.43
C ALA A 576 25.20 -36.13 -33.33
#